data_8c99e7d5abc23e7f42a77b1b293bbf76
#
_entry.id   8c99e7d5abc23e7f42a77b1b293bbf76
#
_cell.length_a   1.000
_cell.length_b   1.000
_cell.length_c   1.000
_cell.angle_alpha   90.00
_cell.angle_beta   90.00
_cell.angle_gamma   90.00
#
_symmetry.space_group_name_H-M   'P 1'
#
loop_
_entity.id
_entity.type
_entity.pdbx_description
1 polymer ?
#
loop_
_entity_poly.entity_id
_entity_poly.type
_entity_poly.pdbx_seq_one_letter_code
_entity_poly.pdbx_strand_id
1 'polypeptide(L)'
;MTLKEFEKIIEETIENLPDEIKQKLDNVVFIVQDYPDDEELKRAKTSKHNLLGLYTGIPLSKRGTSYGMYPTTPDRIFIFKANIERTCKTEDELRKKIKEVVLHEIGHYLGMSEAEVRRALKNF
;
A
#
# COMPACT_ATOMS: atom_id res chain seq x y z
N MET A 1 -1.45 -0.92 19.13
CA MET A 1 -2.15 0.18 18.38
C MET A 1 -3.54 -0.28 17.97
N THR A 2 -4.54 0.55 18.14
CA THR A 2 -5.90 0.21 17.71
C THR A 2 -6.01 0.31 16.19
N LEU A 3 -7.03 -0.35 15.63
CA LEU A 3 -7.31 -0.24 14.20
C LEU A 3 -7.54 1.21 13.78
N LYS A 4 -8.27 1.95 14.59
CA LYS A 4 -8.57 3.36 14.32
C LYS A 4 -7.31 4.23 14.27
N GLU A 5 -6.40 4.02 15.20
CA GLU A 5 -5.12 4.72 15.21
C GLU A 5 -4.28 4.35 13.99
N PHE A 6 -4.29 3.08 13.62
CA PHE A 6 -3.58 2.57 12.46
C PHE A 6 -4.11 3.20 11.17
N GLU A 7 -5.42 3.21 11.01
CA GLU A 7 -6.07 3.82 9.84
C GLU A 7 -5.78 5.32 9.75
N LYS A 8 -5.72 6.00 10.89
CA LYS A 8 -5.40 7.42 10.93
C LYS A 8 -4.00 7.71 10.39
N ILE A 9 -3.04 6.86 10.72
CA ILE A 9 -1.67 7.02 10.21
C ILE A 9 -1.64 6.85 8.69
N ILE A 10 -2.41 5.91 8.16
CA ILE A 10 -2.54 5.73 6.71
C ILE A 10 -3.12 6.98 6.07
N GLU A 11 -4.19 7.52 6.63
CA GLU A 11 -4.82 8.74 6.14
C GLU A 11 -3.86 9.93 6.15
N GLU A 12 -3.12 10.11 7.23
CA GLU A 12 -2.13 11.17 7.34
C GLU A 12 -1.00 11.02 6.32
N THR A 13 -0.58 9.79 6.07
CA THR A 13 0.45 9.51 5.07
C THR A 13 -0.03 9.94 3.68
N ILE A 14 -1.27 9.61 3.34
CA ILE A 14 -1.86 9.98 2.04
C ILE A 14 -2.01 11.50 1.94
N GLU A 15 -2.49 12.15 3.00
CA GLU A 15 -2.68 13.60 3.03
C GLU A 15 -1.38 14.37 2.84
N ASN A 16 -0.27 13.82 3.29
CA ASN A 16 1.05 14.46 3.16
C ASN A 16 1.75 14.19 1.84
N LEU A 17 1.12 13.42 0.94
CA LEU A 17 1.68 13.21 -0.39
C LEU A 17 1.57 14.48 -1.24
N PRO A 18 2.46 14.65 -2.23
CA PRO A 18 2.30 15.74 -3.20
C PRO A 18 0.94 15.64 -3.90
N ASP A 19 0.32 16.78 -4.18
CA ASP A 19 -1.00 16.83 -4.82
C ASP A 19 -1.03 16.04 -6.13
N GLU A 20 0.04 16.07 -6.87
CA GLU A 20 0.20 15.35 -8.13
C GLU A 20 -0.02 13.84 -7.95
N ILE A 21 0.49 13.29 -6.86
CA ILE A 21 0.31 11.86 -6.54
C ILE A 21 -1.07 11.60 -5.97
N LYS A 22 -1.55 12.48 -5.08
CA LYS A 22 -2.87 12.34 -4.47
C LYS A 22 -3.98 12.26 -5.52
N GLN A 23 -3.88 13.05 -6.56
CA GLN A 23 -4.87 13.06 -7.65
C GLN A 23 -4.94 11.73 -8.38
N LYS A 24 -3.87 10.96 -8.38
CA LYS A 24 -3.81 9.65 -9.05
C LYS A 24 -4.42 8.53 -8.21
N LEU A 25 -4.76 8.80 -6.96
CA LEU A 25 -5.30 7.79 -6.03
C LEU A 25 -6.83 7.76 -5.98
N ASP A 26 -7.52 8.34 -6.94
CA ASP A 26 -8.98 8.50 -6.92
C ASP A 26 -9.77 7.20 -6.96
N ASN A 27 -9.21 6.13 -7.51
CA ASN A 27 -9.90 4.84 -7.57
C ASN A 27 -9.10 3.73 -6.87
N VAL A 28 -8.59 4.04 -5.68
CA VAL A 28 -7.82 3.09 -4.87
C VAL A 28 -8.48 2.95 -3.51
N VAL A 29 -8.67 1.72 -3.07
CA VAL A 29 -9.20 1.41 -1.74
C VAL A 29 -8.09 0.85 -0.87
N PHE A 30 -7.93 1.41 0.33
CA PHE A 30 -6.97 0.91 1.32
C PHE A 30 -7.71 0.03 2.32
N ILE A 31 -7.26 -1.21 2.45
CA ILE A 31 -7.89 -2.21 3.31
C ILE A 31 -6.91 -2.69 4.35
N VAL A 32 -7.26 -2.56 5.63
CA VAL A 32 -6.44 -3.06 6.72
C VAL A 32 -6.94 -4.42 7.16
N GLN A 33 -6.04 -5.39 7.18
CA GLN A 33 -6.29 -6.74 7.69
C GLN A 33 -5.15 -7.09 8.63
N ASP A 34 -5.37 -8.02 9.53
CA ASP A 34 -4.28 -8.48 10.40
C ASP A 34 -3.29 -9.34 9.63
N TYR A 35 -3.78 -10.25 8.81
CA TYR A 35 -2.97 -11.18 8.02
C TYR A 35 -3.53 -11.33 6.62
N PRO A 36 -2.69 -11.66 5.63
CA PRO A 36 -3.19 -11.97 4.29
C PRO A 36 -3.98 -13.28 4.28
N ASP A 37 -4.96 -13.37 3.39
CA ASP A 37 -5.70 -14.61 3.16
C ASP A 37 -4.95 -15.49 2.15
N ASP A 38 -5.48 -16.69 1.89
CA ASP A 38 -4.84 -17.66 1.01
C ASP A 38 -4.68 -17.15 -0.42
N GLU A 39 -5.67 -16.42 -0.92
CA GLU A 39 -5.63 -15.88 -2.27
C GLU A 39 -4.59 -14.79 -2.40
N GLU A 40 -4.50 -13.92 -1.40
CA GLU A 40 -3.49 -12.86 -1.35
C GLU A 40 -2.08 -13.45 -1.28
N LEU A 41 -1.90 -14.53 -0.52
CA LEU A 41 -0.61 -15.22 -0.43
C LEU A 41 -0.18 -15.83 -1.74
N LYS A 42 -1.11 -16.38 -2.51
CA LYS A 42 -0.81 -16.92 -3.83
C LYS A 42 -0.28 -15.87 -4.78
N ARG A 43 -0.85 -14.66 -4.72
CA ARG A 43 -0.43 -13.54 -5.55
C ARG A 43 0.95 -13.04 -5.17
N ALA A 44 1.23 -12.96 -3.88
CA ALA A 44 2.47 -12.39 -3.36
C ALA A 44 3.64 -13.38 -3.34
N LYS A 45 3.36 -14.68 -3.41
CA LYS A 45 4.38 -15.75 -3.39
C LYS A 45 5.30 -15.68 -2.16
N THR A 46 4.70 -15.38 -1.00
CA THR A 46 5.44 -15.29 0.25
C THR A 46 4.64 -15.94 1.39
N SER A 47 5.18 -15.93 2.60
CA SER A 47 4.52 -16.56 3.74
C SER A 47 3.57 -15.59 4.44
N LYS A 48 2.60 -16.14 5.17
CA LYS A 48 1.55 -15.41 5.87
C LYS A 48 2.08 -14.30 6.78
N HIS A 49 3.21 -14.55 7.45
CA HIS A 49 3.75 -13.61 8.44
C HIS A 49 4.77 -12.63 7.89
N ASN A 50 5.21 -12.81 6.65
CA ASN A 50 6.23 -11.96 6.04
C ASN A 50 5.68 -10.86 5.14
N LEU A 51 4.42 -10.98 4.72
CA LEU A 51 3.81 -10.00 3.83
C LEU A 51 3.28 -8.81 4.64
N LEU A 52 3.80 -7.62 4.36
CA LEU A 52 3.41 -6.41 5.10
C LEU A 52 2.34 -5.60 4.37
N GLY A 53 2.31 -5.67 3.05
CA GLY A 53 1.31 -5.01 2.22
C GLY A 53 1.21 -5.68 0.87
N LEU A 54 0.16 -5.36 0.13
CA LEU A 54 -0.06 -5.94 -1.19
C LEU A 54 -0.93 -5.02 -2.02
N TYR A 55 -0.44 -4.63 -3.18
CA TYR A 55 -1.23 -3.95 -4.19
C TYR A 55 -1.83 -4.97 -5.15
N THR A 56 -3.14 -4.87 -5.42
CA THR A 56 -3.81 -5.68 -6.44
C THR A 56 -4.58 -4.77 -7.39
N GLY A 57 -4.41 -4.99 -8.69
CA GLY A 57 -5.07 -4.19 -9.72
C GLY A 57 -4.20 -4.09 -10.96
N ILE A 58 -4.48 -3.09 -11.78
CA ILE A 58 -3.69 -2.79 -12.98
C ILE A 58 -2.94 -1.50 -12.74
N PRO A 59 -1.59 -1.52 -12.62
CA PRO A 59 -0.81 -0.31 -12.37
C PRO A 59 -1.10 0.77 -13.42
N LEU A 60 -1.06 2.02 -13.00
CA LEU A 60 -1.35 3.16 -13.88
C LEU A 60 -0.50 3.17 -15.14
N SER A 61 0.78 2.81 -15.02
CA SER A 61 1.71 2.78 -16.14
C SER A 61 1.35 1.78 -17.22
N LYS A 62 0.48 0.80 -16.91
CA LYS A 62 0.08 -0.26 -17.83
C LYS A 62 -1.34 -0.15 -18.35
N ARG A 63 -2.04 0.93 -17.99
CA ARG A 63 -3.42 1.14 -18.43
C ARG A 63 -3.44 1.68 -19.84
N GLY A 64 -4.26 1.05 -20.70
CA GLY A 64 -4.47 1.51 -22.06
C GLY A 64 -5.44 2.68 -22.12
N THR A 65 -5.63 3.23 -23.34
CA THR A 65 -6.53 4.37 -23.57
C THR A 65 -8.01 4.04 -23.31
N SER A 66 -8.37 2.77 -23.32
CA SER A 66 -9.74 2.33 -23.09
C SER A 66 -10.05 2.03 -21.61
N TYR A 67 -9.09 2.18 -20.73
CA TYR A 67 -9.24 1.79 -19.31
C TYR A 67 -10.46 2.43 -18.64
N GLY A 68 -10.70 3.69 -18.84
CA GLY A 68 -11.81 4.41 -18.22
C GLY A 68 -13.15 4.27 -18.90
N MET A 69 -13.25 3.49 -19.98
CA MET A 69 -14.48 3.35 -20.76
C MET A 69 -15.42 2.27 -20.25
N TYR A 70 -14.93 1.40 -19.38
CA TYR A 70 -15.71 0.30 -18.82
C TYR A 70 -15.74 0.38 -17.31
N PRO A 71 -16.84 -0.07 -16.65
CA PRO A 71 -16.87 -0.17 -15.20
C PRO A 71 -15.76 -1.11 -14.74
N THR A 72 -14.94 -0.65 -13.81
CA THR A 72 -13.87 -1.46 -13.23
C THR A 72 -14.01 -1.49 -11.72
N THR A 73 -13.57 -2.59 -11.10
CA THR A 73 -13.44 -2.63 -9.66
C THR A 73 -12.29 -1.71 -9.25
N PRO A 74 -12.38 -1.05 -8.08
CA PRO A 74 -11.28 -0.22 -7.61
C PRO A 74 -10.01 -1.07 -7.41
N ASP A 75 -8.86 -0.45 -7.60
CA ASP A 75 -7.60 -1.05 -7.21
C ASP A 75 -7.57 -1.13 -5.68
N ARG A 76 -6.88 -2.13 -5.15
CA ARG A 76 -6.82 -2.37 -3.72
C ARG A 76 -5.40 -2.37 -3.22
N ILE A 77 -5.18 -1.70 -2.09
CA ILE A 77 -3.92 -1.78 -1.36
C ILE A 77 -4.24 -2.37 0.01
N PHE A 78 -3.72 -3.55 0.26
CA PHE A 78 -3.87 -4.22 1.55
C PHE A 78 -2.69 -3.86 2.45
N ILE A 79 -2.98 -3.56 3.71
CA ILE A 79 -1.98 -3.27 4.73
C ILE A 79 -2.20 -4.26 5.86
N PHE A 80 -1.19 -5.08 6.15
CA PHE A 80 -1.33 -6.20 7.10
C PHE A 80 -0.82 -5.78 8.47
N LYS A 81 -1.77 -5.33 9.29
CA LYS A 81 -1.52 -4.71 10.58
C LYS A 81 -0.71 -5.57 11.55
N ALA A 82 -1.12 -6.83 11.76
CA ALA A 82 -0.43 -7.69 12.71
C ALA A 82 1.01 -8.00 12.27
N ASN A 83 1.20 -8.20 10.96
CA ASN A 83 2.54 -8.46 10.43
C ASN A 83 3.46 -7.25 10.59
N ILE A 84 2.93 -6.05 10.37
CA ILE A 84 3.71 -4.82 10.55
C ILE A 84 4.07 -4.64 12.02
N GLU A 85 3.11 -4.83 12.93
CA GLU A 85 3.33 -4.70 14.37
C GLU A 85 4.43 -5.64 14.88
N ARG A 86 4.50 -6.84 14.32
CA ARG A 86 5.53 -7.81 14.70
C ARG A 86 6.95 -7.36 14.36
N THR A 87 7.12 -6.48 13.40
CA THR A 87 8.45 -6.01 12.99
C THR A 87 8.96 -4.85 13.83
N CYS A 88 8.12 -4.29 14.70
CA CYS A 88 8.43 -3.08 15.43
C CYS A 88 8.44 -3.31 16.94
N LYS A 89 9.36 -2.64 17.64
CA LYS A 89 9.47 -2.73 19.10
C LYS A 89 8.88 -1.50 19.80
N THR A 90 8.82 -0.36 19.11
CA THR A 90 8.31 0.88 19.69
C THR A 90 7.20 1.44 18.82
N GLU A 91 6.41 2.34 19.40
CA GLU A 91 5.34 3.01 18.65
C GLU A 91 5.91 3.90 17.54
N ASP A 92 7.05 4.55 17.79
CA ASP A 92 7.71 5.37 16.77
C ASP A 92 8.15 4.55 15.57
N GLU A 93 8.73 3.37 15.83
CA GLU A 93 9.09 2.45 14.77
C GLU A 93 7.86 2.01 13.97
N LEU A 94 6.77 1.74 14.68
CA LEU A 94 5.51 1.30 14.06
C LEU A 94 4.95 2.38 13.13
N ARG A 95 4.88 3.63 13.59
CA ARG A 95 4.41 4.74 12.77
C ARG A 95 5.22 4.89 11.50
N LYS A 96 6.53 4.82 11.63
CA LYS A 96 7.45 4.91 10.51
C LYS A 96 7.25 3.74 9.54
N LYS A 97 7.10 2.54 10.06
CA LYS A 97 6.92 1.34 9.25
C LYS A 97 5.61 1.38 8.47
N ILE A 98 4.53 1.82 9.09
CA ILE A 98 3.24 1.97 8.41
C ILE A 98 3.39 2.90 7.19
N LYS A 99 4.05 4.04 7.38
CA LYS A 99 4.29 5.00 6.29
C LYS A 99 5.08 4.36 5.16
N GLU A 100 6.14 3.63 5.50
CA GLU A 100 6.98 2.96 4.50
C GLU A 100 6.17 1.95 3.68
N VAL A 101 5.35 1.14 4.34
CA VAL A 101 4.54 0.12 3.65
C VAL A 101 3.51 0.78 2.74
N VAL A 102 2.82 1.81 3.23
CA VAL A 102 1.83 2.54 2.42
C VAL A 102 2.48 3.12 1.17
N LEU A 103 3.61 3.81 1.34
CA LEU A 103 4.33 4.43 0.23
C LEU A 103 4.85 3.38 -0.76
N HIS A 104 5.31 2.24 -0.24
CA HIS A 104 5.79 1.14 -1.06
C HIS A 104 4.69 0.60 -1.98
N GLU A 105 3.49 0.37 -1.44
CA GLU A 105 2.37 -0.14 -2.23
C GLU A 105 1.83 0.91 -3.20
N ILE A 106 1.83 2.18 -2.81
CA ILE A 106 1.48 3.27 -3.73
C ILE A 106 2.45 3.30 -4.91
N GLY A 107 3.74 3.08 -4.63
CA GLY A 107 4.75 2.99 -5.70
C GLY A 107 4.41 1.91 -6.71
N HIS A 108 3.99 0.73 -6.25
CA HIS A 108 3.56 -0.35 -7.14
C HIS A 108 2.31 0.02 -7.93
N TYR A 109 1.36 0.69 -7.31
CA TYR A 109 0.18 1.20 -7.99
C TYR A 109 0.57 2.15 -9.13
N LEU A 110 1.57 2.99 -8.91
CA LEU A 110 2.07 3.90 -9.94
C LEU A 110 2.89 3.19 -11.02
N GLY A 111 3.17 1.91 -10.84
CA GLY A 111 3.90 1.11 -11.82
C GLY A 111 5.41 1.11 -11.62
N MET A 112 5.88 1.54 -10.46
CA MET A 112 7.30 1.57 -10.15
C MET A 112 7.83 0.18 -9.80
N SER A 113 9.08 -0.10 -10.19
CA SER A 113 9.76 -1.32 -9.81
C SER A 113 10.21 -1.22 -8.34
N GLU A 114 10.62 -2.36 -7.76
CA GLU A 114 11.16 -2.37 -6.39
C GLU A 114 12.35 -1.41 -6.24
N ALA A 115 13.24 -1.38 -7.22
CA ALA A 115 14.39 -0.48 -7.19
C ALA A 115 13.97 0.99 -7.24
N GLU A 116 12.97 1.30 -8.06
CA GLU A 116 12.45 2.67 -8.17
C GLU A 116 11.77 3.11 -6.87
N VAL A 117 10.98 2.23 -6.25
CA VAL A 117 10.31 2.52 -4.98
C VAL A 117 11.35 2.79 -3.89
N ARG A 118 12.38 1.95 -3.79
CA ARG A 118 13.44 2.13 -2.80
C ARG A 118 14.17 3.47 -2.96
N ARG A 119 14.44 3.86 -4.19
CA ARG A 119 15.09 5.16 -4.46
C ARG A 119 14.17 6.33 -4.09
N ALA A 120 12.89 6.22 -4.42
CA ALA A 120 11.93 7.26 -4.11
C ALA A 120 11.76 7.43 -2.60
N LEU A 121 11.74 6.32 -1.84
CA LEU A 121 11.57 6.36 -0.39
C LEU A 121 12.75 6.97 0.36
N LYS A 122 13.95 6.94 -0.21
CA LYS A 122 15.11 7.56 0.41
C LYS A 122 14.96 9.07 0.57
N ASN A 123 14.09 9.69 -0.22
CA ASN A 123 13.88 11.13 -0.23
C ASN A 123 12.65 11.57 0.57
N PHE A 124 12.04 10.64 1.27
CA PHE A 124 10.84 10.91 2.07
C PHE A 124 11.17 11.10 3.54
#